data_6ddf04087b6b2f4a495efa64bf9c84e7
#
_entry.id   6ddf04087b6b2f4a495efa64bf9c84e7
#
_cell.length_a   1.000
_cell.length_b   1.000
_cell.length_c   1.000
_cell.angle_alpha   90.00
_cell.angle_beta   90.00
_cell.angle_gamma   90.00
#
_symmetry.space_group_name_H-M   'P 1'
#
loop_
_entity.id
_entity.type
_entity.pdbx_description
1 polymer ?
#
loop_
_entity_poly.entity_id
_entity_poly.type
_entity_poly.pdbx_seq_one_letter_code
_entity_poly.pdbx_strand_id
1 'polypeptide(L)'
;MSVKDMHRSDWKRVTNKSYVSKDIIINGLRGKISLLRMNEVSAPLTIHNIAGRVLIADKGISWLQIALENKAVWITAMYDAHDDFIQAYFDITNGNCFDNPDNPVFEDMYLDVVLNKKLEIHTLDEDELEEALTAQRITVQQYESTQLHCKALIRYLQEHTDSFLQYCRNAYFELKQLMP
;
A
#
# COMPACT_ATOMS: atom_id res chain seq x y z
N MET A 1 -3.39 -4.84 -16.21
CA MET A 1 -2.74 -4.01 -15.18
C MET A 1 -3.64 -2.83 -14.87
N SER A 2 -3.86 -2.51 -13.61
CA SER A 2 -4.63 -1.33 -13.18
C SER A 2 -3.70 -0.23 -12.73
N VAL A 3 -4.04 1.03 -13.05
CA VAL A 3 -3.30 2.19 -12.54
C VAL A 3 -4.06 2.71 -11.33
N LYS A 4 -3.35 2.86 -10.22
CA LYS A 4 -3.87 3.39 -8.95
C LYS A 4 -3.16 4.70 -8.60
N ASP A 5 -3.85 5.61 -7.93
CA ASP A 5 -3.29 6.91 -7.51
C ASP A 5 -3.28 7.09 -5.99
N MET A 6 -2.46 8.04 -5.50
CA MET A 6 -2.31 8.28 -4.07
C MET A 6 -3.57 8.82 -3.39
N HIS A 7 -4.41 9.54 -4.13
CA HIS A 7 -5.71 9.98 -3.63
C HIS A 7 -6.75 8.87 -3.55
N ARG A 8 -6.43 7.66 -4.10
CA ARG A 8 -7.38 6.54 -4.19
C ARG A 8 -8.70 6.95 -4.83
N SER A 9 -8.60 7.60 -6.00
CA SER A 9 -9.75 8.10 -6.76
C SER A 9 -10.65 6.99 -7.31
N ASP A 10 -10.10 5.79 -7.47
CA ASP A 10 -10.78 4.56 -7.85
C ASP A 10 -11.70 3.99 -6.74
N TRP A 11 -11.46 4.34 -5.48
CA TRP A 11 -12.22 3.84 -4.33
C TRP A 11 -13.55 4.55 -4.12
N LYS A 12 -14.52 4.30 -5.03
CA LYS A 12 -15.87 4.89 -4.99
C LYS A 12 -16.67 4.54 -3.73
N ARG A 13 -16.25 3.50 -3.01
CA ARG A 13 -16.82 3.11 -1.71
C ARG A 13 -16.61 4.19 -0.64
N VAL A 14 -15.51 4.91 -0.67
CA VAL A 14 -15.21 6.01 0.24
C VAL A 14 -15.89 7.26 -0.28
N THR A 15 -17.03 7.63 0.31
CA THR A 15 -17.88 8.74 -0.14
C THR A 15 -17.44 10.08 0.43
N ASN A 16 -16.80 10.07 1.61
CA ASN A 16 -16.20 11.25 2.22
C ASN A 16 -14.88 10.87 2.89
N LYS A 17 -13.83 11.66 2.67
CA LYS A 17 -12.50 11.44 3.23
C LYS A 17 -11.80 12.74 3.57
N SER A 18 -10.99 12.72 4.64
CA SER A 18 -9.94 13.70 4.89
C SER A 18 -8.63 13.18 4.30
N TYR A 19 -7.81 14.09 3.79
CA TYR A 19 -6.56 13.73 3.13
C TYR A 19 -5.49 14.77 3.42
N VAL A 20 -4.28 14.31 3.69
CA VAL A 20 -3.08 15.13 3.82
C VAL A 20 -1.89 14.38 3.24
N SER A 21 -0.94 15.08 2.66
CA SER A 21 0.28 14.47 2.15
C SER A 21 1.51 15.36 2.42
N LYS A 22 2.69 14.73 2.37
CA LYS A 22 3.99 15.37 2.58
C LYS A 22 5.03 14.73 1.68
N ASP A 23 5.88 15.55 1.07
CA ASP A 23 7.05 15.07 0.37
C ASP A 23 8.12 14.59 1.35
N ILE A 24 8.81 13.53 0.99
CA ILE A 24 9.88 12.92 1.78
C ILE A 24 11.10 12.63 0.91
N ILE A 25 12.26 12.51 1.56
CA ILE A 25 13.48 11.99 0.96
C ILE A 25 13.99 10.87 1.87
N ILE A 26 14.11 9.66 1.33
CA ILE A 26 14.65 8.50 2.04
C ILE A 26 15.87 7.98 1.26
N ASN A 27 17.04 7.99 1.88
CA ASN A 27 18.30 7.56 1.26
C ASN A 27 18.54 8.23 -0.12
N GLY A 28 18.24 9.53 -0.23
CA GLY A 28 18.39 10.30 -1.45
C GLY A 28 17.29 10.07 -2.51
N LEU A 29 16.32 9.22 -2.25
CA LEU A 29 15.18 9.00 -3.14
C LEU A 29 14.03 9.92 -2.77
N ARG A 30 13.49 10.61 -3.77
CA ARG A 30 12.26 11.38 -3.64
C ARG A 30 11.08 10.43 -3.37
N GLY A 31 10.17 10.86 -2.53
CA GLY A 31 8.96 10.12 -2.25
C GLY A 31 7.86 10.99 -1.69
N LYS A 32 6.73 10.38 -1.40
CA LYS A 32 5.58 11.01 -0.77
C LYS A 32 4.95 10.07 0.25
N ILE A 33 4.55 10.63 1.37
CA ILE A 33 3.64 9.98 2.32
C ILE A 33 2.30 10.71 2.30
N SER A 34 1.22 9.96 2.45
CA SER A 34 -0.12 10.52 2.60
C SER A 34 -0.92 9.77 3.64
N LEU A 35 -1.83 10.48 4.29
CA LEU A 35 -2.82 9.89 5.17
C LEU A 35 -4.22 10.22 4.65
N LEU A 36 -4.98 9.16 4.34
CA LEU A 36 -6.37 9.21 3.96
C LEU A 36 -7.19 8.64 5.11
N ARG A 37 -8.10 9.43 5.68
CA ARG A 37 -9.06 8.97 6.69
C ARG A 37 -10.47 8.90 6.09
N MET A 38 -11.12 7.76 6.25
CA MET A 38 -12.49 7.54 5.78
C MET A 38 -13.48 8.16 6.76
N ASN A 39 -14.13 9.26 6.35
CA ASN A 39 -15.17 9.92 7.16
C ASN A 39 -16.53 9.24 6.95
N GLU A 40 -16.78 8.79 5.71
CA GLU A 40 -17.98 8.05 5.33
C GLU A 40 -17.66 7.02 4.25
N VAL A 41 -18.31 5.87 4.33
CA VAL A 41 -18.27 4.81 3.32
C VAL A 41 -19.68 4.39 2.93
N SER A 42 -19.90 3.99 1.69
CA SER A 42 -21.20 3.49 1.22
C SER A 42 -21.59 2.16 1.90
N ALA A 43 -20.59 1.34 2.23
CA ALA A 43 -20.73 0.13 3.05
C ALA A 43 -19.36 -0.29 3.57
N PRO A 44 -19.24 -0.87 4.78
CA PRO A 44 -18.00 -1.46 5.27
C PRO A 44 -17.48 -2.55 4.33
N LEU A 45 -16.15 -2.71 4.28
CA LEU A 45 -15.51 -3.78 3.51
C LEU A 45 -14.60 -4.61 4.41
N THR A 46 -14.96 -5.87 4.56
CA THR A 46 -14.12 -6.88 5.19
C THR A 46 -13.59 -7.81 4.09
N ILE A 47 -12.28 -7.95 4.02
CA ILE A 47 -11.61 -8.93 3.15
C ILE A 47 -11.33 -10.22 3.92
N HIS A 48 -11.31 -11.34 3.18
CA HIS A 48 -10.95 -12.65 3.70
C HIS A 48 -9.90 -13.25 2.75
N ASN A 49 -8.70 -13.47 3.25
CA ASN A 49 -7.62 -14.11 2.49
C ASN A 49 -6.74 -14.95 3.43
N ILE A 50 -5.64 -15.48 2.95
CA ILE A 50 -4.70 -16.29 3.74
C ILE A 50 -4.12 -15.52 4.94
N ALA A 51 -4.01 -14.20 4.87
CA ALA A 51 -3.55 -13.35 5.97
C ALA A 51 -4.61 -13.14 7.07
N GLY A 52 -5.86 -13.57 6.85
CA GLY A 52 -6.95 -13.54 7.81
C GLY A 52 -8.19 -12.78 7.34
N ARG A 53 -9.04 -12.45 8.32
CA ARG A 53 -10.24 -11.62 8.12
C ARG A 53 -9.94 -10.20 8.61
N VAL A 54 -10.05 -9.21 7.72
CA VAL A 54 -9.64 -7.83 8.01
C VAL A 54 -10.68 -6.83 7.50
N LEU A 55 -11.15 -5.94 8.37
CA LEU A 55 -11.96 -4.78 8.00
C LEU A 55 -11.03 -3.68 7.47
N ILE A 56 -11.08 -3.40 6.17
CA ILE A 56 -10.17 -2.46 5.49
C ILE A 56 -10.82 -1.13 5.13
N ALA A 57 -12.15 -1.06 5.10
CA ALA A 57 -12.87 0.18 4.86
C ALA A 57 -14.10 0.27 5.75
N ASP A 58 -14.13 1.28 6.59
CA ASP A 58 -15.26 1.72 7.41
C ASP A 58 -14.97 3.15 7.91
N LYS A 59 -15.99 3.79 8.48
CA LYS A 59 -15.84 5.10 9.12
C LYS A 59 -14.73 5.07 10.18
N GLY A 60 -13.79 6.01 10.07
CA GLY A 60 -12.68 6.15 11.01
C GLY A 60 -11.43 5.37 10.62
N ILE A 61 -11.50 4.40 9.70
CA ILE A 61 -10.31 3.72 9.18
C ILE A 61 -9.44 4.72 8.42
N SER A 62 -8.14 4.59 8.61
CA SER A 62 -7.14 5.43 7.97
C SER A 62 -6.10 4.61 7.22
N TRP A 63 -5.69 5.09 6.06
CA TRP A 63 -4.64 4.52 5.23
C TRP A 63 -3.46 5.48 5.14
N LEU A 64 -2.34 5.10 5.72
CA LEU A 64 -1.05 5.73 5.50
C LEU A 64 -0.44 5.12 4.26
N GLN A 65 -0.23 5.92 3.21
CA GLN A 65 0.42 5.47 2.00
C GLN A 65 1.85 6.01 1.94
N ILE A 66 2.79 5.19 1.47
CA ILE A 66 4.20 5.54 1.33
C ILE A 66 4.64 5.08 -0.06
N ALA A 67 5.14 6.00 -0.86
CA ALA A 67 5.70 5.73 -2.18
C ALA A 67 7.04 6.43 -2.37
N LEU A 68 8.01 5.71 -2.92
CA LEU A 68 9.29 6.26 -3.38
C LEU A 68 9.34 6.20 -4.89
N GLU A 69 9.79 7.27 -5.51
CA GLU A 69 9.89 7.39 -6.96
C GLU A 69 10.74 6.27 -7.57
N ASN A 70 10.27 5.69 -8.66
CA ASN A 70 10.91 4.59 -9.39
C ASN A 70 11.16 3.32 -8.55
N LYS A 71 10.56 3.19 -7.37
CA LYS A 71 10.57 1.94 -6.60
C LYS A 71 9.38 1.08 -7.00
N ALA A 72 9.59 -0.23 -6.98
CA ALA A 72 8.61 -1.23 -7.41
C ALA A 72 7.71 -1.71 -6.25
N VAL A 73 7.51 -0.88 -5.24
CA VAL A 73 6.65 -1.19 -4.09
C VAL A 73 5.87 0.06 -3.69
N TRP A 74 4.56 -0.09 -3.55
CA TRP A 74 3.68 0.89 -2.92
C TRP A 74 3.15 0.35 -1.61
N ILE A 75 3.20 1.14 -0.55
CA ILE A 75 2.86 0.70 0.80
C ILE A 75 1.58 1.38 1.25
N THR A 76 0.66 0.59 1.83
CA THR A 76 -0.55 1.09 2.50
C THR A 76 -0.63 0.48 3.90
N ALA A 77 -0.19 1.21 4.93
CA ALA A 77 -0.37 0.82 6.32
C ALA A 77 -1.74 1.30 6.81
N MET A 78 -2.54 0.39 7.34
CA MET A 78 -3.93 0.61 7.72
C MET A 78 -4.07 0.69 9.23
N TYR A 79 -4.87 1.65 9.69
CA TYR A 79 -5.18 1.90 11.10
C TYR A 79 -6.68 1.98 11.31
N ASP A 80 -7.15 1.45 12.43
CA ASP A 80 -8.56 1.49 12.79
C ASP A 80 -8.99 2.86 13.40
N ALA A 81 -10.26 2.97 13.80
CA ALA A 81 -10.81 4.19 14.38
C ALA A 81 -10.18 4.58 15.73
N HIS A 82 -9.47 3.66 16.37
CA HIS A 82 -8.75 3.85 17.65
C HIS A 82 -7.24 4.09 17.45
N ASP A 83 -6.79 4.25 16.19
CA ASP A 83 -5.39 4.43 15.80
C ASP A 83 -4.53 3.16 16.00
N ASP A 84 -5.17 1.99 16.15
CA ASP A 84 -4.48 0.72 16.23
C ASP A 84 -4.13 0.20 14.84
N PHE A 85 -2.90 -0.33 14.69
CA PHE A 85 -2.44 -0.93 13.46
C PHE A 85 -3.29 -2.16 13.09
N ILE A 86 -3.77 -2.21 11.86
CA ILE A 86 -4.54 -3.32 11.29
C ILE A 86 -3.63 -4.25 10.51
N GLN A 87 -2.98 -3.72 9.47
CA GLN A 87 -2.05 -4.41 8.58
C GLN A 87 -1.27 -3.41 7.75
N ALA A 88 -0.18 -3.84 7.14
CA ALA A 88 0.45 -3.17 6.03
C ALA A 88 0.30 -4.01 4.76
N TYR A 89 -0.18 -3.38 3.71
CA TYR A 89 -0.37 -3.94 2.38
C TYR A 89 0.67 -3.35 1.44
N PHE A 90 1.33 -4.20 0.68
CA PHE A 90 2.40 -3.82 -0.23
C PHE A 90 2.02 -4.29 -1.64
N ASP A 91 1.58 -3.36 -2.48
CA ASP A 91 1.41 -3.63 -3.91
C ASP A 91 2.81 -3.69 -4.55
N ILE A 92 3.15 -4.80 -5.24
CA ILE A 92 4.33 -4.85 -6.11
C ILE A 92 3.95 -4.14 -7.41
N THR A 93 4.77 -3.18 -7.83
CA THR A 93 4.44 -2.24 -8.91
C THR A 93 5.45 -2.31 -10.06
N ASN A 94 5.06 -1.79 -11.22
CA ASN A 94 5.96 -1.57 -12.36
C ASN A 94 6.73 -0.24 -12.23
N GLY A 95 7.08 0.14 -10.99
CA GLY A 95 7.68 1.44 -10.66
C GLY A 95 6.63 2.51 -10.33
N ASN A 96 6.90 3.28 -9.27
CA ASN A 96 6.03 4.38 -8.86
C ASN A 96 6.37 5.62 -9.71
N CYS A 97 5.38 6.20 -10.35
CA CYS A 97 5.51 7.36 -11.24
C CYS A 97 5.15 8.65 -10.51
N PHE A 98 6.05 9.63 -10.57
CA PHE A 98 5.92 10.95 -9.95
C PHE A 98 5.86 12.09 -11.01
N ASP A 99 5.36 11.80 -12.21
CA ASP A 99 5.13 12.83 -13.24
C ASP A 99 4.19 13.91 -12.74
N ASN A 100 3.18 13.52 -11.94
CA ASN A 100 2.41 14.45 -11.11
C ASN A 100 2.81 14.24 -9.64
N PRO A 101 3.70 15.08 -9.08
CA PRO A 101 4.18 14.91 -7.71
C PRO A 101 3.09 15.15 -6.64
N ASP A 102 2.00 15.84 -6.97
CA ASP A 102 0.88 16.04 -6.04
C ASP A 102 0.02 14.79 -5.90
N ASN A 103 -0.06 13.98 -6.95
CA ASN A 103 -0.80 12.72 -6.96
C ASN A 103 -0.02 11.63 -7.71
N PRO A 104 1.05 11.08 -7.13
CA PRO A 104 1.79 9.97 -7.73
C PRO A 104 0.89 8.78 -8.04
N VAL A 105 1.27 8.01 -9.05
CA VAL A 105 0.55 6.82 -9.48
C VAL A 105 1.46 5.61 -9.54
N PHE A 106 0.87 4.42 -9.56
CA PHE A 106 1.58 3.18 -9.85
C PHE A 106 0.75 2.25 -10.73
N GLU A 107 1.43 1.40 -11.45
CA GLU A 107 0.86 0.31 -12.20
C GLU A 107 1.02 -0.98 -11.41
N ASP A 108 -0.10 -1.60 -11.07
CA ASP A 108 -0.17 -2.81 -10.27
C ASP A 108 0.34 -4.03 -11.06
N MET A 109 1.25 -4.80 -10.46
CA MET A 109 1.84 -6.01 -11.03
C MET A 109 1.27 -7.30 -10.48
N TYR A 110 0.03 -7.26 -9.99
CA TYR A 110 -0.78 -8.39 -9.50
C TYR A 110 -0.34 -8.97 -8.16
N LEU A 111 0.96 -9.07 -7.90
CA LEU A 111 1.50 -9.72 -6.71
C LEU A 111 1.56 -8.77 -5.54
N ASP A 112 1.02 -9.19 -4.40
CA ASP A 112 0.97 -8.40 -3.19
C ASP A 112 1.62 -9.09 -2.00
N VAL A 113 2.08 -8.30 -1.03
CA VAL A 113 2.56 -8.79 0.27
C VAL A 113 1.76 -8.12 1.38
N VAL A 114 1.42 -8.88 2.41
CA VAL A 114 0.73 -8.38 3.61
C VAL A 114 1.54 -8.70 4.85
N LEU A 115 1.76 -7.69 5.68
CA LEU A 115 2.17 -7.83 7.08
C LEU A 115 0.92 -7.65 7.94
N ASN A 116 0.41 -8.73 8.53
CA ASN A 116 -0.82 -8.70 9.30
C ASN A 116 -0.62 -8.20 10.76
N LYS A 117 -1.71 -8.06 11.51
CA LYS A 117 -1.68 -7.60 12.93
C LYS A 117 -0.86 -8.51 13.85
N LYS A 118 -0.66 -9.79 13.49
CA LYS A 118 0.18 -10.74 14.24
C LYS A 118 1.66 -10.70 13.82
N LEU A 119 2.01 -9.79 12.89
CA LEU A 119 3.34 -9.66 12.30
C LEU A 119 3.75 -10.87 11.44
N GLU A 120 2.78 -11.59 10.91
CA GLU A 120 2.98 -12.64 9.92
C GLU A 120 3.02 -12.02 8.52
N ILE A 121 3.94 -12.49 7.68
CA ILE A 121 4.11 -12.03 6.30
C ILE A 121 3.49 -13.05 5.37
N HIS A 122 2.61 -12.59 4.48
CA HIS A 122 1.92 -13.42 3.50
C HIS A 122 2.07 -12.82 2.11
N THR A 123 2.24 -13.69 1.10
CA THR A 123 2.14 -13.32 -0.31
C THR A 123 0.72 -13.61 -0.78
N LEU A 124 0.15 -12.71 -1.59
CA LEU A 124 -1.19 -12.83 -2.15
C LEU A 124 -1.13 -12.76 -3.68
N ASP A 125 -2.15 -13.35 -4.32
CA ASP A 125 -2.45 -13.18 -5.75
C ASP A 125 -1.33 -13.73 -6.68
N GLU A 126 -0.59 -14.76 -6.23
CA GLU A 126 0.42 -15.46 -7.04
C GLU A 126 -0.20 -16.10 -8.30
N ASP A 127 -1.41 -16.60 -8.18
CA ASP A 127 -2.20 -17.16 -9.29
C ASP A 127 -2.62 -16.09 -10.31
N GLU A 128 -2.93 -14.85 -9.85
CA GLU A 128 -3.23 -13.74 -10.75
C GLU A 128 -1.99 -13.31 -11.57
N LEU A 129 -0.80 -13.34 -10.96
CA LEU A 129 0.46 -13.06 -11.65
C LEU A 129 0.76 -14.14 -12.70
N GLU A 130 0.56 -15.43 -12.38
CA GLU A 130 0.74 -16.53 -13.32
C GLU A 130 -0.26 -16.48 -14.47
N GLU A 131 -1.52 -16.17 -14.17
CA GLU A 131 -2.55 -15.96 -15.20
C GLU A 131 -2.21 -14.78 -16.11
N ALA A 132 -1.69 -13.67 -15.56
CA ALA A 132 -1.30 -12.51 -16.34
C ALA A 132 -0.18 -12.84 -17.33
N LEU A 133 0.81 -13.66 -16.94
CA LEU A 133 1.86 -14.14 -17.82
C LEU A 133 1.30 -15.07 -18.91
N THR A 134 0.48 -16.04 -18.53
CA THR A 134 -0.14 -17.00 -19.46
C THR A 134 -1.02 -16.30 -20.49
N ALA A 135 -1.77 -15.29 -20.05
CA ALA A 135 -2.61 -14.46 -20.91
C ALA A 135 -1.82 -13.39 -21.69
N GLN A 136 -0.49 -13.35 -21.59
CA GLN A 136 0.40 -12.38 -22.23
C GLN A 136 0.06 -10.92 -21.90
N ARG A 137 -0.53 -10.68 -20.72
CA ARG A 137 -0.78 -9.32 -20.20
C ARG A 137 0.49 -8.66 -19.66
N ILE A 138 1.48 -9.48 -19.29
CA ILE A 138 2.82 -9.10 -18.88
C ILE A 138 3.86 -9.93 -19.62
N THR A 139 5.07 -9.40 -19.73
CA THR A 139 6.22 -10.11 -20.29
C THR A 139 6.86 -11.04 -19.26
N VAL A 140 7.66 -12.02 -19.74
CA VAL A 140 8.47 -12.88 -18.86
C VAL A 140 9.39 -12.03 -17.98
N GLN A 141 10.01 -10.99 -18.52
CA GLN A 141 10.87 -10.08 -17.78
C GLN A 141 10.13 -9.37 -16.65
N GLN A 142 8.89 -8.89 -16.90
CA GLN A 142 8.06 -8.27 -15.86
C GLN A 142 7.68 -9.27 -14.78
N TYR A 143 7.30 -10.49 -15.15
CA TYR A 143 7.00 -11.58 -14.22
C TYR A 143 8.19 -11.88 -13.29
N GLU A 144 9.38 -12.11 -13.86
CA GLU A 144 10.60 -12.40 -13.09
C GLU A 144 11.01 -11.23 -12.18
N SER A 145 10.92 -9.99 -12.69
CA SER A 145 11.19 -8.78 -11.91
C SER A 145 10.22 -8.63 -10.73
N THR A 146 8.93 -8.88 -10.95
CA THR A 146 7.89 -8.84 -9.89
C THR A 146 8.18 -9.83 -8.78
N GLN A 147 8.50 -11.08 -9.13
CA GLN A 147 8.89 -12.09 -8.15
C GLN A 147 10.16 -11.71 -7.37
N LEU A 148 11.14 -11.11 -8.06
CA LEU A 148 12.40 -10.67 -7.43
C LEU A 148 12.13 -9.55 -6.40
N HIS A 149 11.30 -8.56 -6.76
CA HIS A 149 10.92 -7.47 -5.86
C HIS A 149 10.14 -7.99 -4.65
N CYS A 150 9.22 -8.94 -4.85
CA CYS A 150 8.47 -9.58 -3.77
C CYS A 150 9.42 -10.29 -2.78
N LYS A 151 10.35 -11.11 -3.27
CA LYS A 151 11.33 -11.81 -2.43
C LYS A 151 12.23 -10.85 -1.65
N ALA A 152 12.67 -9.76 -2.30
CA ALA A 152 13.49 -8.73 -1.65
C ALA A 152 12.71 -8.01 -0.54
N LEU A 153 11.43 -7.68 -0.79
CA LEU A 153 10.56 -7.06 0.20
C LEU A 153 10.33 -7.97 1.41
N ILE A 154 10.03 -9.26 1.19
CA ILE A 154 9.83 -10.23 2.27
C ILE A 154 11.07 -10.33 3.15
N ARG A 155 12.27 -10.43 2.56
CA ARG A 155 13.53 -10.46 3.30
C ARG A 155 13.70 -9.18 4.12
N TYR A 156 13.48 -8.01 3.52
CA TYR A 156 13.53 -6.74 4.22
C TYR A 156 12.60 -6.70 5.43
N LEU A 157 11.35 -7.12 5.26
CA LEU A 157 10.37 -7.15 6.34
C LEU A 157 10.78 -8.10 7.46
N GLN A 158 11.30 -9.30 7.14
CA GLN A 158 11.78 -10.26 8.13
C GLN A 158 12.90 -9.69 9.03
N GLU A 159 13.77 -8.84 8.45
CA GLU A 159 14.90 -8.24 9.15
C GLU A 159 14.54 -6.92 9.85
N HIS A 160 13.50 -6.20 9.39
CA HIS A 160 13.24 -4.80 9.75
C HIS A 160 11.80 -4.49 10.17
N THR A 161 10.99 -5.50 10.53
CA THR A 161 9.57 -5.29 10.89
C THR A 161 9.40 -4.22 11.96
N ASP A 162 10.15 -4.24 13.04
CA ASP A 162 9.99 -3.29 14.15
C ASP A 162 10.30 -1.86 13.72
N SER A 163 11.40 -1.65 12.98
CA SER A 163 11.78 -0.32 12.49
C SER A 163 10.80 0.21 11.44
N PHE A 164 10.27 -0.67 10.57
CA PHE A 164 9.23 -0.34 9.62
C PHE A 164 7.95 0.11 10.32
N LEU A 165 7.46 -0.64 11.29
CA LEU A 165 6.26 -0.30 12.06
C LEU A 165 6.44 1.01 12.84
N GLN A 166 7.62 1.22 13.43
CA GLN A 166 7.93 2.47 14.13
C GLN A 166 7.92 3.67 13.17
N TYR A 167 8.49 3.51 11.96
CA TYR A 167 8.42 4.54 10.92
C TYR A 167 6.98 4.85 10.53
N CYS A 168 6.18 3.83 10.24
CA CYS A 168 4.76 3.99 9.89
C CYS A 168 3.99 4.71 11.01
N ARG A 169 4.19 4.32 12.27
CA ARG A 169 3.54 4.94 13.43
C ARG A 169 3.89 6.42 13.53
N ASN A 170 5.17 6.77 13.42
CA ASN A 170 5.62 8.16 13.49
C ASN A 170 5.02 9.00 12.36
N ALA A 171 5.09 8.51 11.11
CA ALA A 171 4.51 9.17 9.94
C ALA A 171 2.98 9.32 10.06
N TYR A 172 2.30 8.30 10.57
CA TYR A 172 0.86 8.33 10.81
C TYR A 172 0.46 9.46 11.76
N PHE A 173 1.09 9.55 12.94
CA PHE A 173 0.75 10.57 13.93
C PHE A 173 1.18 11.97 13.49
N GLU A 174 2.32 12.10 12.78
CA GLU A 174 2.73 13.37 12.19
C GLU A 174 1.66 13.88 11.21
N LEU A 175 1.24 13.07 10.24
CA LEU A 175 0.24 13.47 9.25
C LEU A 175 -1.14 13.68 9.88
N LYS A 176 -1.48 12.90 10.90
CA LYS A 176 -2.76 13.07 11.61
C LYS A 176 -2.90 14.43 12.27
N GLN A 177 -1.80 15.00 12.79
CA GLN A 177 -1.77 16.36 13.36
C GLN A 177 -1.96 17.45 12.29
N LEU A 178 -1.64 17.16 11.04
CA LEU A 178 -1.80 18.07 9.90
C LEU A 178 -3.16 17.95 9.22
N MET A 179 -3.99 16.97 9.60
CA MET A 179 -5.32 16.81 9.04
C MET A 179 -6.23 17.97 9.43
N PRO A 180 -7.02 18.48 8.46
CA PRO A 180 -7.99 19.54 8.73
C PRO A 180 -9.14 19.06 9.63
#